data_56fd9254b15796440b9268719ecdc6f2
#
_entry.id   56fd9254b15796440b9268719ecdc6f2
#
_cell.length_a   1.000
_cell.length_b   1.000
_cell.length_c   1.000
_cell.angle_alpha   90.00
_cell.angle_beta   90.00
_cell.angle_gamma   90.00
#
_symmetry.space_group_name_H-M   'P 1'
#
loop_
_entity.id
_entity.type
_entity.pdbx_description
1 polymer ?
#
loop_
_entity_poly.entity_id
_entity_poly.type
_entity_poly.pdbx_seq_one_letter_code
_entity_poly.pdbx_strand_id
1 'polypeptide(L)'
;MEQKTPFRLDTKLTGYYPLPRELLNMELPSTALVLYAVLLDRMTLSRKNGYADEKGCVYVIYPIEKLAKTLSVSDTAVKRHLKLLEEKGLLKRQRPVRNGPNRIFLNLPPGSVSTDGGEPTYPRQGVKMTRPTGRKVPGNNRKKLPDWNEYYKREEWESL
;
A
#
# COMPACT_ATOMS: atom_id res chain seq x y z
N MET A 1 0.27 31.30 8.69
CA MET A 1 -1.17 30.98 8.53
C MET A 1 -1.33 30.16 7.26
N GLU A 2 -1.71 28.91 7.39
CA GLU A 2 -1.99 28.08 6.22
C GLU A 2 -3.24 28.61 5.53
N GLN A 3 -3.08 29.03 4.27
CA GLN A 3 -4.21 29.50 3.47
C GLN A 3 -5.07 28.30 3.08
N LYS A 4 -6.31 28.30 3.58
CA LYS A 4 -7.33 27.33 3.14
C LYS A 4 -7.72 27.65 1.71
N THR A 5 -7.41 26.76 0.78
CA THR A 5 -7.75 26.92 -0.63
C THR A 5 -9.10 26.25 -0.91
N PRO A 6 -10.10 26.95 -1.44
CA PRO A 6 -11.37 26.33 -1.81
C PRO A 6 -11.19 25.36 -2.98
N PHE A 7 -11.97 24.28 -2.99
CA PHE A 7 -11.97 23.32 -4.09
C PHE A 7 -12.67 23.97 -5.33
N ARG A 8 -11.96 24.14 -6.42
CA ARG A 8 -12.42 24.75 -7.68
C ARG A 8 -12.52 23.71 -8.78
N LEU A 9 -13.15 24.06 -9.91
CA LEU A 9 -13.33 23.17 -11.07
C LEU A 9 -12.00 22.64 -11.64
N ASP A 10 -10.94 23.42 -11.55
CA ASP A 10 -9.59 23.10 -12.03
C ASP A 10 -8.67 22.51 -10.94
N THR A 11 -9.18 22.36 -9.70
CA THR A 11 -8.39 21.87 -8.58
C THR A 11 -8.04 20.39 -8.76
N LYS A 12 -6.73 20.09 -8.77
CA LYS A 12 -6.22 18.70 -8.74
C LYS A 12 -5.89 18.32 -7.32
N LEU A 13 -6.53 17.26 -6.83
CA LEU A 13 -6.25 16.72 -5.51
C LEU A 13 -4.96 15.91 -5.54
N THR A 14 -4.03 16.22 -4.63
CA THR A 14 -2.78 15.49 -4.43
C THR A 14 -2.63 15.15 -2.94
N GLY A 15 -1.77 14.18 -2.61
CA GLY A 15 -1.49 13.85 -1.21
C GLY A 15 -2.68 13.23 -0.46
N TYR A 16 -3.43 12.33 -1.10
CA TYR A 16 -4.54 11.60 -0.48
C TYR A 16 -4.30 10.10 -0.48
N TYR A 17 -4.95 9.39 0.43
CA TYR A 17 -4.95 7.94 0.46
C TYR A 17 -6.19 7.37 -0.24
N PRO A 18 -6.03 6.35 -1.12
CA PRO A 18 -7.17 5.71 -1.77
C PRO A 18 -7.96 4.86 -0.78
N LEU A 19 -9.27 5.01 -0.74
CA LEU A 19 -10.17 4.19 0.07
C LEU A 19 -11.26 3.61 -0.82
N PRO A 20 -11.33 2.28 -1.01
CA PRO A 20 -12.44 1.64 -1.70
C PRO A 20 -13.77 1.90 -1.00
N ARG A 21 -14.79 2.30 -1.74
CA ARG A 21 -16.11 2.68 -1.19
C ARG A 21 -16.80 1.52 -0.49
N GLU A 22 -16.58 0.31 -0.97
CA GLU A 22 -17.15 -0.94 -0.45
C GLU A 22 -16.79 -1.19 1.02
N LEU A 23 -15.63 -0.69 1.46
CA LEU A 23 -15.19 -0.80 2.85
C LEU A 23 -16.07 -0.05 3.83
N LEU A 24 -16.75 1.02 3.38
CA LEU A 24 -17.66 1.80 4.23
C LEU A 24 -18.89 0.97 4.65
N ASN A 25 -19.24 -0.06 3.89
CA ASN A 25 -20.35 -0.96 4.16
C ASN A 25 -19.97 -2.14 5.08
N MET A 26 -18.70 -2.26 5.49
CA MET A 26 -18.18 -3.43 6.21
C MET A 26 -18.13 -3.27 7.74
N GLU A 27 -18.80 -2.30 8.31
CA GLU A 27 -18.83 -2.06 9.77
C GLU A 27 -17.42 -2.07 10.41
N LEU A 28 -16.49 -1.33 9.81
CA LEU A 28 -15.13 -1.20 10.29
C LEU A 28 -14.94 0.11 11.06
N PRO A 29 -14.16 0.13 12.15
CA PRO A 29 -13.76 1.36 12.79
C PRO A 29 -13.01 2.30 11.83
N SER A 30 -13.22 3.60 11.94
CA SER A 30 -12.56 4.59 11.07
C SER A 30 -11.03 4.44 11.04
N THR A 31 -10.40 4.13 12.16
CA THR A 31 -8.97 3.86 12.24
C THR A 31 -8.56 2.66 11.38
N ALA A 32 -9.38 1.60 11.35
CA ALA A 32 -9.11 0.44 10.50
C ALA A 32 -9.25 0.77 9.01
N LEU A 33 -10.22 1.61 8.63
CA LEU A 33 -10.40 2.11 7.28
C LEU A 33 -9.20 2.94 6.81
N VAL A 34 -8.73 3.87 7.64
CA VAL A 34 -7.55 4.69 7.35
C VAL A 34 -6.30 3.83 7.28
N LEU A 35 -6.13 2.85 8.20
CA LEU A 35 -5.02 1.90 8.17
C LEU A 35 -4.99 1.12 6.85
N TYR A 36 -6.14 0.64 6.37
CA TYR A 36 -6.24 -0.05 5.09
C TYR A 36 -5.86 0.87 3.93
N ALA A 37 -6.33 2.13 3.92
CA ALA A 37 -6.02 3.10 2.88
C ALA A 37 -4.52 3.43 2.81
N VAL A 38 -3.86 3.58 3.96
CA VAL A 38 -2.40 3.77 4.05
C VAL A 38 -1.64 2.55 3.48
N LEU A 39 -2.08 1.35 3.82
CA LEU A 39 -1.47 0.12 3.30
C LEU A 39 -1.70 -0.04 1.79
N LEU A 40 -2.88 0.36 1.28
CA LEU A 40 -3.20 0.30 -0.14
C LEU A 40 -2.33 1.27 -0.96
N ASP A 41 -2.09 2.47 -0.45
CA ASP A 41 -1.15 3.41 -1.06
C ASP A 41 0.26 2.82 -1.14
N ARG A 42 0.74 2.23 -0.04
CA ARG A 42 2.04 1.54 -0.01
C ARG A 42 2.10 0.31 -0.93
N MET A 43 0.98 -0.36 -1.15
CA MET A 43 0.88 -1.47 -2.10
C MET A 43 1.17 -1.00 -3.53
N THR A 44 0.71 0.20 -3.91
CA THR A 44 1.01 0.81 -5.20
C THR A 44 2.51 1.06 -5.38
N LEU A 45 3.18 1.55 -4.33
CA LEU A 45 4.63 1.74 -4.33
C LEU A 45 5.38 0.40 -4.40
N SER A 46 4.96 -0.59 -3.60
CA SER A 46 5.52 -1.93 -3.62
C SER A 46 5.42 -2.58 -5.00
N ARG A 47 4.30 -2.40 -5.69
CA ARG A 47 4.10 -2.87 -7.08
C ARG A 47 5.10 -2.22 -8.04
N LYS A 48 5.33 -0.92 -7.92
CA LYS A 48 6.32 -0.19 -8.75
C LYS A 48 7.74 -0.70 -8.50
N ASN A 49 8.06 -1.06 -7.26
CA ASN A 49 9.38 -1.56 -6.85
C ASN A 49 9.56 -3.07 -7.06
N GLY A 50 8.53 -3.77 -7.55
CA GLY A 50 8.60 -5.20 -7.85
C GLY A 50 8.55 -6.12 -6.62
N TYR A 51 8.00 -5.66 -5.49
CA TYR A 51 7.82 -6.48 -4.29
C TYR A 51 6.62 -7.42 -4.45
N ALA A 52 6.86 -8.56 -5.07
CA ALA A 52 5.88 -9.63 -5.21
C ALA A 52 6.47 -10.96 -4.73
N ASP A 53 5.60 -11.88 -4.34
CA ASP A 53 5.97 -13.25 -4.03
C ASP A 53 6.15 -14.08 -5.32
N GLU A 54 6.48 -15.36 -5.17
CA GLU A 54 6.68 -16.29 -6.29
C GLU A 54 5.42 -16.48 -7.15
N LYS A 55 4.24 -16.16 -6.58
CA LYS A 55 2.94 -16.23 -7.25
C LYS A 55 2.53 -14.90 -7.91
N GLY A 56 3.39 -13.87 -7.82
CA GLY A 56 3.11 -12.54 -8.34
C GLY A 56 2.21 -11.69 -7.43
N CYS A 57 1.92 -12.14 -6.21
CA CYS A 57 1.14 -11.36 -5.25
C CYS A 57 1.99 -10.26 -4.62
N VAL A 58 1.58 -9.02 -4.79
CA VAL A 58 2.28 -7.86 -4.23
C VAL A 58 2.11 -7.83 -2.71
N TYR A 59 3.17 -7.52 -1.99
CA TYR A 59 3.16 -7.37 -0.54
C TYR A 59 3.79 -6.06 -0.09
N VAL A 60 3.40 -5.62 1.10
CA VAL A 60 3.98 -4.46 1.79
C VAL A 60 4.75 -4.94 3.02
N ILE A 61 5.91 -4.35 3.24
CA ILE A 61 6.62 -4.43 4.51
C ILE A 61 6.49 -3.06 5.17
N TYR A 62 5.78 -3.00 6.29
CA TYR A 62 5.57 -1.75 6.99
C TYR A 62 5.71 -1.98 8.51
N PRO A 63 6.67 -1.35 9.18
CA PRO A 63 6.83 -1.47 10.63
C PRO A 63 5.62 -0.92 11.37
N ILE A 64 5.21 -1.63 12.44
CA ILE A 64 4.06 -1.23 13.25
C ILE A 64 4.25 0.17 13.86
N GLU A 65 5.46 0.47 14.31
CA GLU A 65 5.82 1.77 14.88
C GLU A 65 5.60 2.93 13.88
N LYS A 66 5.96 2.71 12.60
CA LYS A 66 5.71 3.72 11.55
C LYS A 66 4.22 3.86 11.25
N LEU A 67 3.46 2.77 11.21
CA LEU A 67 2.00 2.82 11.07
C LEU A 67 1.36 3.58 12.23
N ALA A 68 1.80 3.30 13.46
CA ALA A 68 1.32 3.97 14.66
C ALA A 68 1.56 5.49 14.60
N LYS A 69 2.75 5.91 14.18
CA LYS A 69 3.08 7.34 13.97
C LYS A 69 2.22 7.96 12.87
N THR A 70 2.09 7.31 11.72
CA THR A 70 1.29 7.81 10.58
C THR A 70 -0.18 8.01 10.96
N LEU A 71 -0.72 7.11 11.78
CA LEU A 71 -2.12 7.14 12.21
C LEU A 71 -2.34 7.91 13.52
N SER A 72 -1.26 8.36 14.18
CA SER A 72 -1.32 9.00 15.50
C SER A 72 -2.04 8.13 16.55
N VAL A 73 -1.76 6.83 16.55
CA VAL A 73 -2.33 5.85 17.49
C VAL A 73 -1.23 4.99 18.11
N SER A 74 -1.56 4.23 19.15
CA SER A 74 -0.61 3.31 19.78
C SER A 74 -0.32 2.07 18.92
N ASP A 75 0.83 1.45 19.11
CA ASP A 75 1.20 0.17 18.47
C ASP A 75 0.18 -0.94 18.75
N THR A 76 -0.37 -0.95 19.96
CA THR A 76 -1.41 -1.90 20.37
C THR A 76 -2.69 -1.70 19.56
N ALA A 77 -3.08 -0.45 19.31
CA ALA A 77 -4.23 -0.15 18.45
C ALA A 77 -3.99 -0.59 17.02
N VAL A 78 -2.80 -0.34 16.46
CA VAL A 78 -2.43 -0.83 15.11
C VAL A 78 -2.52 -2.36 15.03
N LYS A 79 -1.94 -3.07 16.00
CA LYS A 79 -1.98 -4.55 16.06
C LYS A 79 -3.41 -5.07 16.10
N ARG A 80 -4.28 -4.44 16.90
CA ARG A 80 -5.71 -4.78 17.00
C ARG A 80 -6.44 -4.57 15.67
N HIS A 81 -6.21 -3.43 15.01
CA HIS A 81 -6.86 -3.15 13.73
C HIS A 81 -6.33 -4.01 12.59
N LEU A 82 -5.04 -4.35 12.58
CA LEU A 82 -4.49 -5.33 11.63
C LEU A 82 -5.13 -6.70 11.81
N LYS A 83 -5.33 -7.14 13.06
CA LYS A 83 -6.02 -8.41 13.36
C LYS A 83 -7.47 -8.37 12.89
N LEU A 84 -8.19 -7.28 13.14
CA LEU A 84 -9.57 -7.10 12.70
C LEU A 84 -9.70 -7.16 11.17
N LEU A 85 -8.81 -6.48 10.44
CA LEU A 85 -8.79 -6.53 8.97
C LEU A 85 -8.47 -7.93 8.45
N GLU A 86 -7.63 -8.68 9.15
CA GLU A 86 -7.30 -10.07 8.82
C GLU A 86 -8.50 -11.01 9.06
N GLU A 87 -9.23 -10.84 10.16
CA GLU A 87 -10.47 -11.56 10.48
C GLU A 87 -11.59 -11.27 9.45
N LYS A 88 -11.64 -10.06 8.92
CA LYS A 88 -12.57 -9.69 7.83
C LYS A 88 -12.07 -10.13 6.44
N GLY A 89 -10.92 -10.80 6.34
CA GLY A 89 -10.37 -11.28 5.09
C GLY A 89 -9.78 -10.20 4.18
N LEU A 90 -9.63 -8.98 4.66
CA LEU A 90 -9.13 -7.83 3.89
C LEU A 90 -7.60 -7.77 3.81
N LEU A 91 -6.91 -8.49 4.68
CA LEU A 91 -5.47 -8.63 4.61
C LEU A 91 -5.03 -10.01 5.13
N LYS A 92 -3.81 -10.38 4.76
CA LYS A 92 -3.12 -11.56 5.26
C LYS A 92 -1.69 -11.20 5.61
N ARG A 93 -1.24 -11.60 6.79
CA ARG A 93 0.15 -11.42 7.23
C ARG A 93 0.90 -12.72 7.10
N GLN A 94 2.09 -12.66 6.54
CA GLN A 94 2.99 -13.81 6.43
C GLN A 94 4.39 -13.42 6.90
N ARG A 95 5.01 -14.31 7.64
CA ARG A 95 6.41 -14.20 8.05
C ARG A 95 7.19 -15.36 7.41
N PRO A 96 7.80 -15.13 6.24
CA PRO A 96 8.44 -16.22 5.49
C PRO A 96 9.69 -16.78 6.18
N VAL A 97 10.32 -15.98 7.05
CA VAL A 97 11.51 -16.37 7.82
C VAL A 97 11.28 -16.05 9.29
N ARG A 98 11.77 -16.92 10.20
CA ARG A 98 11.51 -16.83 11.65
C ARG A 98 11.82 -15.46 12.25
N ASN A 99 12.86 -14.76 11.81
CA ASN A 99 13.24 -13.42 12.25
C ASN A 99 13.15 -12.36 11.13
N GLY A 100 12.43 -12.68 10.04
CA GLY A 100 12.24 -11.77 8.92
C GLY A 100 11.09 -10.79 9.14
N PRO A 101 11.00 -9.77 8.28
CA PRO A 101 9.92 -8.80 8.33
C PRO A 101 8.59 -9.45 7.98
N ASN A 102 7.50 -8.97 8.59
CA ASN A 102 6.15 -9.35 8.22
C ASN A 102 5.83 -8.82 6.82
N ARG A 103 5.39 -9.70 5.95
CA ARG A 103 4.79 -9.34 4.66
C ARG A 103 3.29 -9.20 4.84
N ILE A 104 2.75 -8.08 4.42
CA ILE A 104 1.32 -7.77 4.47
C ILE A 104 0.80 -7.84 3.04
N PHE A 105 -0.13 -8.75 2.78
CA PHE A 105 -0.86 -8.87 1.52
C PHE A 105 -2.24 -8.27 1.73
N LEU A 106 -2.68 -7.37 0.86
CA LEU A 106 -4.03 -6.84 0.90
C LEU A 106 -4.92 -7.62 -0.06
N ASN A 107 -6.12 -7.92 0.40
CA ASN A 107 -7.21 -8.40 -0.43
C ASN A 107 -8.14 -7.22 -0.73
N LEU A 108 -8.54 -7.08 -1.97
CA LEU A 108 -9.52 -6.06 -2.35
C LEU A 108 -10.92 -6.52 -1.96
N PRO A 109 -11.77 -5.62 -1.44
CA PRO A 109 -13.15 -5.95 -1.13
C PRO A 109 -13.91 -6.35 -2.42
N PRO A 110 -14.92 -7.23 -2.33
CA PRO A 110 -15.74 -7.61 -3.48
C PRO A 110 -16.36 -6.37 -4.13
N GLY A 111 -16.33 -6.31 -5.47
CA GLY A 111 -16.83 -5.16 -6.22
C GLY A 111 -15.83 -4.02 -6.48
N SER A 112 -14.64 -4.07 -5.83
CA SER A 112 -13.60 -3.05 -6.05
C SER A 112 -12.75 -3.29 -7.30
N VAL A 113 -12.91 -4.43 -7.96
CA VAL A 113 -12.14 -4.81 -9.15
C VAL A 113 -13.09 -4.93 -10.34
N SER A 114 -12.84 -4.14 -11.38
CA SER A 114 -13.45 -4.40 -12.68
C SER A 114 -12.75 -5.62 -13.31
N THR A 115 -13.46 -6.68 -13.59
CA THR A 115 -12.96 -7.89 -14.28
C THR A 115 -12.68 -7.65 -15.76
N ASP A 116 -13.12 -6.53 -16.32
CA ASP A 116 -12.66 -6.05 -17.62
C ASP A 116 -11.27 -5.46 -17.46
N GLY A 117 -10.26 -6.05 -18.11
CA GLY A 117 -8.84 -5.71 -18.04
C GLY A 117 -8.45 -4.22 -18.20
N GLY A 118 -9.28 -3.33 -17.73
CA GLY A 118 -9.05 -1.91 -17.55
C GLY A 118 -8.28 -1.66 -16.26
N GLU A 119 -7.05 -1.16 -16.38
CA GLU A 119 -6.32 -0.58 -15.26
C GLU A 119 -7.22 0.40 -14.48
N PRO A 120 -7.17 0.40 -13.14
CA PRO A 120 -7.86 1.40 -12.35
C PRO A 120 -7.40 2.78 -12.81
N THR A 121 -8.33 3.58 -13.32
CA THR A 121 -8.07 4.93 -13.80
C THR A 121 -7.86 5.85 -12.60
N TYR A 122 -6.69 5.77 -11.97
CA TYR A 122 -6.22 6.90 -11.18
C TYR A 122 -5.80 7.99 -12.17
N PRO A 123 -6.12 9.27 -11.94
CA PRO A 123 -5.65 10.34 -12.80
C PRO A 123 -4.12 10.30 -12.84
N ARG A 124 -3.58 9.77 -13.93
CA ARG A 124 -2.13 9.74 -14.18
C ARG A 124 -1.68 11.15 -14.40
N GLN A 125 -0.91 11.69 -13.48
CA GLN A 125 -0.07 12.84 -13.79
C GLN A 125 0.96 12.37 -14.82
N GLY A 126 0.91 13.00 -16.00
CA GLY A 126 1.62 12.75 -17.22
C GLY A 126 3.07 12.26 -17.12
N VAL A 127 3.25 10.96 -17.06
CA VAL A 127 4.51 10.32 -17.42
C VAL A 127 4.21 9.42 -18.60
N LYS A 128 4.71 9.78 -19.77
CA LYS A 128 4.74 8.92 -20.95
C LYS A 128 5.58 7.70 -20.61
N MET A 129 4.93 6.58 -20.30
CA MET A 129 5.59 5.28 -20.25
C MET A 129 5.61 4.68 -21.64
N THR A 130 6.79 4.65 -22.27
CA THR A 130 7.07 3.74 -23.38
C THR A 130 7.05 2.30 -22.82
N ARG A 131 6.21 1.45 -23.39
CA ARG A 131 6.17 0.01 -23.09
C ARG A 131 7.55 -0.62 -23.42
N PRO A 132 8.19 -1.33 -22.49
CA PRO A 132 9.23 -2.25 -22.87
C PRO A 132 8.59 -3.55 -23.37
N THR A 133 8.65 -3.77 -24.65
CA THR A 133 8.41 -5.07 -25.27
C THR A 133 9.43 -6.10 -24.74
N GLY A 134 8.90 -7.21 -24.23
CA GLY A 134 9.58 -8.50 -24.14
C GLY A 134 10.95 -8.51 -23.48
N ARG A 135 11.00 -8.78 -22.17
CA ARG A 135 12.19 -9.36 -21.55
C ARG A 135 11.84 -10.66 -20.84
N LYS A 136 12.46 -11.73 -21.35
CA LYS A 136 12.59 -13.03 -20.69
C LYS A 136 13.03 -12.83 -19.24
N VAL A 137 12.35 -13.49 -18.33
CA VAL A 137 12.73 -13.56 -16.92
C VAL A 137 14.02 -14.38 -16.82
N PRO A 138 15.15 -13.82 -16.37
CA PRO A 138 16.33 -14.63 -16.06
C PRO A 138 16.11 -15.33 -14.72
N GLY A 139 16.48 -16.63 -14.68
CA GLY A 139 16.36 -17.48 -13.52
C GLY A 139 17.12 -16.97 -12.29
N ASN A 140 16.51 -17.23 -11.17
CA ASN A 140 17.03 -17.51 -9.84
C ASN A 140 18.38 -16.86 -9.47
N ASN A 141 18.36 -15.58 -9.19
CA ASN A 141 19.46 -14.94 -8.50
C ASN A 141 18.97 -14.59 -7.07
N ARG A 142 19.52 -15.30 -6.07
CA ARG A 142 19.31 -14.98 -4.64
C ARG A 142 19.89 -13.60 -4.39
N LYS A 143 19.15 -12.55 -4.73
CA LYS A 143 19.51 -11.19 -4.35
C LYS A 143 19.44 -11.10 -2.83
N LYS A 144 20.57 -10.73 -2.22
CA LYS A 144 20.64 -10.26 -0.84
C LYS A 144 19.41 -9.39 -0.56
N LEU A 145 18.64 -9.75 0.46
CA LEU A 145 17.54 -8.92 0.94
C LEU A 145 18.07 -7.51 1.20
N PRO A 146 17.43 -6.47 0.68
CA PRO A 146 17.85 -5.09 0.92
C PRO A 146 17.86 -4.81 2.42
N ASP A 147 18.83 -4.01 2.86
CA ASP A 147 18.80 -3.48 4.22
C ASP A 147 17.58 -2.56 4.37
N TRP A 148 16.58 -3.04 5.09
CA TRP A 148 15.30 -2.36 5.28
C TRP A 148 15.45 -1.02 6.00
N ASN A 149 16.50 -0.84 6.79
CA ASN A 149 16.82 0.43 7.45
C ASN A 149 17.27 1.49 6.42
N GLU A 150 18.00 1.07 5.39
CA GLU A 150 18.42 1.97 4.31
C GLU A 150 17.26 2.35 3.40
N TYR A 151 16.34 1.41 3.15
CA TYR A 151 15.12 1.65 2.38
C TYR A 151 14.23 2.73 3.01
N TYR A 152 14.01 2.65 4.34
CA TYR A 152 13.19 3.63 5.05
C TYR A 152 13.87 4.98 5.25
N LYS A 153 15.19 5.05 5.25
CA LYS A 153 15.94 6.32 5.26
C LYS A 153 15.80 7.08 3.94
N ARG A 154 15.72 6.36 2.82
CA ARG A 154 15.61 6.97 1.50
C ARG A 154 14.26 7.67 1.27
N GLU A 155 13.17 7.18 1.87
CA GLU A 155 11.85 7.80 1.78
C GLU A 155 11.69 9.10 2.59
N GLU A 156 12.53 9.33 3.61
CA GLU A 156 12.53 10.59 4.38
C GLU A 156 13.02 11.78 3.55
N TRP A 157 13.77 11.56 2.47
CA TRP A 157 14.31 12.61 1.61
C TRP A 157 13.37 13.02 0.47
N GLU A 158 12.42 12.18 0.08
CA GLU A 158 11.47 12.46 -1.01
C GLU A 158 10.17 13.13 -0.52
N SER A 159 10.04 13.40 0.76
CA SER A 159 8.86 14.02 1.38
C SER A 159 9.04 15.50 1.74
N LEU A 160 10.10 16.16 1.26
CA LEU A 160 10.32 17.62 1.42
C LEU A 160 10.02 18.35 0.14
#